data_fffa495c64113d5fcec37a517b039eca
#
_entry.id   fffa495c64113d5fcec37a517b039eca
#
_cell.length_a   1.000
_cell.length_b   1.000
_cell.length_c   1.000
_cell.angle_alpha   90.00
_cell.angle_beta   90.00
_cell.angle_gamma   90.00
#
_symmetry.space_group_name_H-M   'P 1'
#
loop_
_entity.id
_entity.type
_entity.pdbx_description
1 polymer ?
#
loop_
_entity_poly.entity_id
_entity_poly.type
_entity_poly.pdbx_seq_one_letter_code
_entity_poly.pdbx_strand_id
1 'polypeptide(L)'
;MDPLEGRHLRVGIISPYSFETPGGVQLHIRDFAQQLLKRGHQVQVLAPGRRTSDMPLWVQTTGSSFSVPYNGSVANLSYFGSAGRVTRQWVRQGRFDILHLHEPEVPSLSHKPLIKGFLQSPCVATFHASFDTYPLAMRLTQPYLRSRLSGISQAICVSRSAMQTAQHILTERTNTQIIPNGIDAGFFRDAAPKPAWQGRSGAPTIGFLGRMKEDRKGFRILAQAAPTILDAVPGARFLCAGDGEAEARRMLEEIDPGLLSHVTFLGRISDDDKAAFYHSLTAYVAPQTGGESFGIVLTEAMAAGCPIVASDLQAFRDVSEEGTRARLFTNGDPMDCARTVLELIGQDDTRRDLSRLGQERALDYDWDHVAEQVLEVYAQALAEEAPGGRGRNPLKKHFGK
;
A
#
# COMPACT_ATOMS: atom_id res chain seq x y z
N MET A 1 10.46 -21.39 -10.49
CA MET A 1 11.91 -21.56 -10.90
C MET A 1 12.63 -20.34 -10.37
N ASP A 2 13.78 -20.48 -9.69
CA ASP A 2 14.49 -19.32 -9.14
C ASP A 2 14.92 -18.36 -10.29
N PRO A 3 14.36 -17.14 -10.37
CA PRO A 3 14.63 -16.21 -11.48
C PRO A 3 16.08 -15.72 -11.53
N LEU A 4 16.83 -15.91 -10.45
CA LEU A 4 18.23 -15.51 -10.32
C LEU A 4 19.21 -16.70 -10.34
N GLU A 5 18.73 -17.91 -10.60
CA GLU A 5 19.58 -19.12 -10.71
C GLU A 5 20.51 -19.34 -9.50
N GLY A 6 20.04 -19.05 -8.30
CA GLY A 6 20.82 -19.15 -7.05
C GLY A 6 21.76 -17.97 -6.77
N ARG A 7 21.73 -16.92 -7.58
CA ARG A 7 22.55 -15.73 -7.36
C ARG A 7 22.02 -14.88 -6.21
N HIS A 8 22.84 -14.64 -5.19
CA HIS A 8 22.54 -13.67 -4.14
C HIS A 8 22.94 -12.26 -4.54
N LEU A 9 22.00 -11.31 -4.48
CA LEU A 9 22.19 -9.93 -4.87
C LEU A 9 22.45 -9.04 -3.66
N ARG A 10 23.15 -7.93 -3.90
CA ARG A 10 23.22 -6.76 -3.01
C ARG A 10 22.21 -5.74 -3.52
N VAL A 11 21.10 -5.57 -2.79
CA VAL A 11 19.99 -4.70 -3.17
C VAL A 11 20.01 -3.43 -2.33
N GLY A 12 20.08 -2.27 -2.99
CA GLY A 12 19.89 -0.98 -2.35
C GLY A 12 18.47 -0.47 -2.61
N ILE A 13 17.71 -0.23 -1.56
CA ILE A 13 16.33 0.30 -1.65
C ILE A 13 16.32 1.74 -1.16
N ILE A 14 15.69 2.65 -1.89
CA ILE A 14 15.51 4.04 -1.44
C ILE A 14 14.03 4.34 -1.23
N SER A 15 13.71 4.67 0.03
CA SER A 15 12.38 5.12 0.43
C SER A 15 12.21 6.62 0.15
N PRO A 16 11.06 7.05 -0.39
CA PRO A 16 10.74 8.47 -0.48
C PRO A 16 10.36 9.07 0.87
N TYR A 17 9.87 8.27 1.81
CA TYR A 17 9.29 8.69 3.08
C TYR A 17 10.10 8.23 4.28
N SER A 18 10.01 9.03 5.38
CA SER A 18 10.63 8.69 6.67
C SER A 18 9.97 7.47 7.31
N PHE A 19 10.79 6.61 7.90
CA PHE A 19 10.34 5.48 8.72
C PHE A 19 9.95 5.87 10.15
N GLU A 20 10.14 7.15 10.54
CA GLU A 20 9.68 7.65 11.86
C GLU A 20 8.16 7.60 12.01
N THR A 21 7.43 7.63 10.88
CA THR A 21 5.96 7.57 10.87
C THR A 21 5.53 6.41 9.98
N PRO A 22 4.74 5.46 10.48
CA PRO A 22 4.23 4.36 9.68
C PRO A 22 3.35 4.84 8.52
N GLY A 23 3.50 4.21 7.35
CA GLY A 23 2.70 4.45 6.16
C GLY A 23 2.78 3.26 5.22
N GLY A 24 1.83 3.13 4.29
CA GLY A 24 1.73 1.95 3.42
C GLY A 24 3.01 1.67 2.62
N VAL A 25 3.66 2.70 2.07
CA VAL A 25 4.92 2.55 1.31
C VAL A 25 6.07 2.11 2.21
N GLN A 26 6.20 2.67 3.42
CA GLN A 26 7.25 2.30 4.36
C GLN A 26 7.10 0.86 4.84
N LEU A 27 5.86 0.44 5.15
CA LEU A 27 5.54 -0.94 5.53
C LEU A 27 5.86 -1.90 4.38
N HIS A 28 5.41 -1.59 3.16
CA HIS A 28 5.74 -2.38 1.98
C HIS A 28 7.28 -2.53 1.79
N ILE A 29 8.05 -1.45 1.90
CA ILE A 29 9.51 -1.50 1.78
C ILE A 29 10.13 -2.36 2.88
N ARG A 30 9.65 -2.23 4.11
CA ARG A 30 10.14 -3.02 5.25
C ARG A 30 9.90 -4.51 5.02
N ASP A 31 8.69 -4.87 4.67
CA ASP A 31 8.27 -6.26 4.51
C ASP A 31 8.96 -6.88 3.28
N PHE A 32 9.04 -6.16 2.17
CA PHE A 32 9.79 -6.60 1.00
C PHE A 32 11.29 -6.80 1.30
N ALA A 33 11.93 -5.87 2.02
CA ALA A 33 13.33 -6.02 2.43
C ALA A 33 13.54 -7.28 3.29
N GLN A 34 12.61 -7.59 4.19
CA GLN A 34 12.65 -8.83 4.98
C GLN A 34 12.52 -10.07 4.11
N GLN A 35 11.67 -10.04 3.07
CA GLN A 35 11.53 -11.15 2.12
C GLN A 35 12.81 -11.39 1.32
N LEU A 36 13.49 -10.34 0.89
CA LEU A 36 14.79 -10.46 0.23
C LEU A 36 15.86 -11.05 1.16
N LEU A 37 15.90 -10.60 2.43
CA LEU A 37 16.83 -11.14 3.45
C LEU A 37 16.56 -12.61 3.73
N LYS A 38 15.28 -13.02 3.87
CA LYS A 38 14.89 -14.45 4.06
C LYS A 38 15.38 -15.33 2.90
N ARG A 39 15.45 -14.78 1.67
CA ARG A 39 15.93 -15.45 0.46
C ARG A 39 17.47 -15.37 0.28
N GLY A 40 18.18 -14.86 1.29
CA GLY A 40 19.66 -14.82 1.31
C GLY A 40 20.28 -13.61 0.58
N HIS A 41 19.49 -12.65 0.09
CA HIS A 41 20.02 -11.43 -0.48
C HIS A 41 20.54 -10.48 0.60
N GLN A 42 21.50 -9.62 0.25
CA GLN A 42 21.96 -8.53 1.11
C GLN A 42 21.14 -7.28 0.79
N VAL A 43 20.52 -6.68 1.82
CA VAL A 43 19.64 -5.52 1.64
C VAL A 43 20.11 -4.36 2.51
N GLN A 44 20.11 -3.17 1.94
CA GLN A 44 20.22 -1.91 2.65
C GLN A 44 19.11 -0.98 2.18
N VAL A 45 18.49 -0.25 3.11
CA VAL A 45 17.45 0.74 2.82
C VAL A 45 17.94 2.10 3.25
N LEU A 46 17.81 3.11 2.36
CA LEU A 46 18.03 4.51 2.70
C LEU A 46 16.68 5.23 2.81
N ALA A 47 16.42 5.90 3.94
CA ALA A 47 15.17 6.60 4.21
C ALA A 47 15.42 8.04 4.70
N PRO A 48 14.48 8.99 4.50
CA PRO A 48 14.45 10.27 5.18
C PRO A 48 14.37 10.15 6.70
N GLY A 49 14.69 11.22 7.42
CA GLY A 49 14.42 11.34 8.84
C GLY A 49 15.55 10.89 9.74
N ARG A 50 15.27 10.78 11.03
CA ARG A 50 16.21 10.35 12.07
C ARG A 50 16.05 8.86 12.32
N ARG A 51 17.13 8.24 12.79
CA ARG A 51 17.08 6.85 13.24
C ARG A 51 16.36 6.75 14.58
N THR A 52 15.42 5.83 14.68
CA THR A 52 14.75 5.43 15.93
C THR A 52 15.26 4.06 16.39
N SER A 53 15.03 3.69 17.64
CA SER A 53 15.54 2.45 18.23
C SER A 53 14.87 1.19 17.67
N ASP A 54 13.67 1.30 17.15
CA ASP A 54 12.87 0.24 16.56
C ASP A 54 13.18 -0.04 15.07
N MET A 55 13.95 0.85 14.42
CA MET A 55 14.36 0.65 13.03
C MET A 55 15.36 -0.50 12.89
N PRO A 56 15.15 -1.43 11.94
CA PRO A 56 16.10 -2.50 11.64
C PRO A 56 17.51 -1.98 11.29
N LEU A 57 18.55 -2.79 11.55
CA LEU A 57 19.94 -2.39 11.31
C LEU A 57 20.25 -2.12 9.83
N TRP A 58 19.52 -2.73 8.92
CA TRP A 58 19.68 -2.52 7.48
C TRP A 58 19.03 -1.22 6.96
N VAL A 59 18.33 -0.47 7.83
CA VAL A 59 17.81 0.88 7.50
C VAL A 59 18.86 1.93 7.89
N GLN A 60 19.24 2.78 6.95
CA GLN A 60 20.03 3.99 7.15
C GLN A 60 19.17 5.22 6.91
N THR A 61 19.43 6.31 7.62
CA THR A 61 18.63 7.53 7.53
C THR A 61 19.51 8.75 7.22
N THR A 62 18.87 9.80 6.67
CA THR A 62 19.56 11.07 6.33
C THR A 62 19.73 12.03 7.50
N GLY A 63 19.19 11.73 8.67
CA GLY A 63 19.28 12.54 9.88
C GLY A 63 18.19 13.62 10.00
N SER A 64 17.46 13.93 8.93
CA SER A 64 16.39 14.94 8.95
C SER A 64 15.32 14.68 7.90
N SER A 65 14.10 15.12 8.19
CA SER A 65 12.97 15.18 7.26
C SER A 65 12.18 16.47 7.45
N PHE A 66 11.35 16.81 6.47
CA PHE A 66 10.35 17.88 6.55
C PHE A 66 9.00 17.35 6.08
N SER A 67 7.94 17.88 6.67
CA SER A 67 6.57 17.41 6.41
C SER A 67 5.92 18.23 5.32
N VAL A 68 5.24 17.56 4.37
CA VAL A 68 4.42 18.18 3.34
C VAL A 68 3.07 17.47 3.25
N PRO A 69 1.98 18.19 2.99
CA PRO A 69 0.70 17.56 2.61
C PRO A 69 0.88 16.83 1.27
N TYR A 70 0.47 15.58 1.21
CA TYR A 70 0.57 14.76 0.00
C TYR A 70 -0.57 13.73 -0.07
N ASN A 71 -1.34 13.76 -1.14
CA ASN A 71 -2.42 12.82 -1.43
C ASN A 71 -3.36 12.56 -0.23
N GLY A 72 -3.86 13.65 0.39
CA GLY A 72 -4.78 13.57 1.54
C GLY A 72 -4.14 13.13 2.87
N SER A 73 -2.81 13.05 2.94
CA SER A 73 -2.04 12.67 4.14
C SER A 73 -0.84 13.62 4.33
N VAL A 74 0.06 13.30 5.26
CA VAL A 74 1.32 14.04 5.48
C VAL A 74 2.48 13.13 5.13
N ALA A 75 3.33 13.59 4.19
CA ALA A 75 4.56 12.93 3.79
C ALA A 75 5.77 13.59 4.46
N ASN A 76 6.63 12.78 5.10
CA ASN A 76 7.89 13.23 5.68
C ASN A 76 9.04 12.91 4.71
N LEU A 77 9.56 13.94 4.05
CA LEU A 77 10.51 13.87 2.93
C LEU A 77 11.90 14.38 3.34
N SER A 78 12.92 14.05 2.55
CA SER A 78 14.24 14.70 2.62
C SER A 78 14.76 14.95 1.21
N TYR A 79 14.97 16.23 0.87
CA TYR A 79 15.38 16.61 -0.48
C TYR A 79 16.51 17.63 -0.49
N PHE A 80 16.54 18.57 0.45
CA PHE A 80 17.48 19.69 0.54
C PHE A 80 18.69 19.36 1.44
N GLY A 81 19.64 20.29 1.53
CA GLY A 81 20.80 20.18 2.40
C GLY A 81 21.73 19.01 2.04
N SER A 82 22.01 18.15 3.01
CA SER A 82 22.94 17.02 2.86
C SER A 82 22.36 15.81 2.09
N ALA A 83 21.06 15.78 1.84
CA ALA A 83 20.36 14.61 1.25
C ALA A 83 21.03 14.06 -0.02
N GLY A 84 21.38 14.94 -0.96
CA GLY A 84 22.04 14.52 -2.20
C GLY A 84 23.46 13.97 -2.00
N ARG A 85 24.22 14.49 -1.03
CA ARG A 85 25.57 14.00 -0.69
C ARG A 85 25.49 12.64 -0.01
N VAL A 86 24.60 12.51 0.98
CA VAL A 86 24.38 11.25 1.70
C VAL A 86 23.93 10.16 0.74
N THR A 87 22.94 10.41 -0.12
CA THR A 87 22.46 9.45 -1.11
C THR A 87 23.59 9.00 -2.05
N ARG A 88 24.41 9.96 -2.56
CA ARG A 88 25.53 9.63 -3.44
C ARG A 88 26.57 8.77 -2.75
N GLN A 89 26.95 9.12 -1.51
CA GLN A 89 27.92 8.34 -0.76
C GLN A 89 27.40 6.92 -0.49
N TRP A 90 26.14 6.80 -0.09
CA TRP A 90 25.50 5.52 0.17
C TRP A 90 25.44 4.63 -1.06
N VAL A 91 25.03 5.14 -2.23
CA VAL A 91 25.00 4.37 -3.49
C VAL A 91 26.41 3.89 -3.86
N ARG A 92 27.44 4.75 -3.73
CA ARG A 92 28.82 4.37 -4.06
C ARG A 92 29.41 3.33 -3.12
N GLN A 93 29.18 3.47 -1.82
CA GLN A 93 29.72 2.55 -0.81
C GLN A 93 28.98 1.21 -0.80
N GLY A 94 27.69 1.22 -1.11
CA GLY A 94 26.83 0.03 -1.11
C GLY A 94 27.22 -0.99 -2.21
N ARG A 95 27.78 -0.54 -3.35
CA ARG A 95 28.15 -1.40 -4.49
C ARG A 95 27.02 -2.37 -4.83
N PHE A 96 25.81 -1.83 -4.95
CA PHE A 96 24.59 -2.61 -5.17
C PHE A 96 24.59 -3.24 -6.58
N ASP A 97 24.09 -4.48 -6.68
CA ASP A 97 23.79 -5.11 -7.96
C ASP A 97 22.52 -4.51 -8.57
N ILE A 98 21.56 -4.16 -7.73
CA ILE A 98 20.30 -3.47 -8.10
C ILE A 98 20.09 -2.28 -7.18
N LEU A 99 19.65 -1.17 -7.76
CA LEU A 99 19.12 -0.02 -7.05
C LEU A 99 17.60 0.05 -7.26
N HIS A 100 16.83 -0.13 -6.19
CA HIS A 100 15.36 -0.08 -6.23
C HIS A 100 14.85 1.22 -5.61
N LEU A 101 14.15 2.03 -6.39
CA LEU A 101 13.59 3.31 -5.99
C LEU A 101 12.07 3.18 -5.78
N HIS A 102 11.54 3.67 -4.69
CA HIS A 102 10.09 3.79 -4.51
C HIS A 102 9.65 5.24 -4.74
N GLU A 103 8.59 5.44 -5.53
CA GLU A 103 8.03 6.75 -5.92
C GLU A 103 9.12 7.78 -6.31
N PRO A 104 9.93 7.52 -7.34
CA PRO A 104 11.02 8.40 -7.72
C PRO A 104 10.56 9.74 -8.31
N GLU A 105 9.28 9.90 -8.62
CA GLU A 105 8.65 11.15 -9.04
C GLU A 105 8.45 12.14 -7.91
N VAL A 106 8.42 11.66 -6.66
CA VAL A 106 8.31 12.51 -5.48
C VAL A 106 9.63 13.24 -5.25
N PRO A 107 9.63 14.55 -4.93
CA PRO A 107 10.85 15.30 -4.61
C PRO A 107 11.42 14.89 -3.25
N SER A 108 11.98 13.68 -3.18
CA SER A 108 12.60 13.07 -2.01
C SER A 108 13.90 12.33 -2.39
N LEU A 109 14.39 11.47 -1.51
CA LEU A 109 15.66 10.73 -1.69
C LEU A 109 15.65 9.86 -2.92
N SER A 110 14.53 9.19 -3.21
CA SER A 110 14.37 8.29 -4.36
C SER A 110 14.56 8.99 -5.71
N HIS A 111 14.33 10.30 -5.77
CA HIS A 111 14.60 11.11 -6.98
C HIS A 111 16.09 11.44 -7.17
N LYS A 112 16.88 11.47 -6.10
CA LYS A 112 18.28 11.97 -6.12
C LYS A 112 19.22 11.21 -7.08
N PRO A 113 19.21 9.87 -7.15
CA PRO A 113 20.07 9.15 -8.09
C PRO A 113 19.82 9.52 -9.55
N LEU A 114 18.57 9.84 -9.89
CA LEU A 114 18.13 10.15 -11.25
C LEU A 114 18.53 11.56 -11.70
N ILE A 115 18.70 12.52 -10.79
CA ILE A 115 19.03 13.92 -11.12
C ILE A 115 20.45 14.05 -11.70
N LYS A 116 21.42 13.29 -11.21
CA LYS A 116 22.85 13.47 -11.51
C LYS A 116 23.54 12.25 -12.08
N GLY A 117 22.79 11.24 -12.55
CA GLY A 117 23.41 10.06 -13.18
C GLY A 117 24.34 9.29 -12.23
N PHE A 118 23.97 9.11 -10.96
CA PHE A 118 24.76 8.32 -10.01
C PHE A 118 24.55 6.83 -10.17
N LEU A 119 23.66 6.45 -11.08
CA LEU A 119 23.33 5.05 -11.33
C LEU A 119 24.60 4.32 -11.77
N GLN A 120 25.05 3.38 -10.95
CA GLN A 120 26.17 2.48 -11.24
C GLN A 120 25.69 1.06 -11.51
N SER A 121 24.40 0.81 -11.27
CA SER A 121 23.72 -0.47 -11.37
C SER A 121 22.37 -0.29 -12.07
N PRO A 122 21.76 -1.36 -12.59
CA PRO A 122 20.38 -1.34 -13.05
C PRO A 122 19.47 -0.71 -12.01
N CYS A 123 18.56 0.15 -12.48
CA CYS A 123 17.63 0.87 -11.62
C CYS A 123 16.21 0.37 -11.87
N VAL A 124 15.61 -0.22 -10.84
CA VAL A 124 14.19 -0.59 -10.81
C VAL A 124 13.42 0.44 -10.01
N ALA A 125 12.20 0.75 -10.40
CA ALA A 125 11.36 1.67 -9.64
C ALA A 125 9.97 1.10 -9.40
N THR A 126 9.43 1.28 -8.16
CA THR A 126 8.04 0.97 -7.83
C THR A 126 7.23 2.24 -7.61
N PHE A 127 6.09 2.33 -8.29
CA PHE A 127 5.12 3.40 -8.23
C PHE A 127 3.89 2.95 -7.43
N HIS A 128 3.60 3.66 -6.35
CA HIS A 128 2.49 3.35 -5.44
C HIS A 128 1.32 4.31 -5.57
N ALA A 129 1.57 5.56 -6.00
CA ALA A 129 0.54 6.60 -6.05
C ALA A 129 -0.42 6.40 -7.21
N SER A 130 -1.70 6.64 -6.95
CA SER A 130 -2.70 6.88 -7.98
C SER A 130 -3.40 8.20 -7.74
N PHE A 131 -3.75 8.90 -8.82
CA PHE A 131 -4.48 10.16 -8.76
C PHE A 131 -5.70 10.06 -9.67
N ASP A 132 -6.88 10.35 -9.12
CA ASP A 132 -8.12 10.45 -9.90
C ASP A 132 -8.02 11.57 -10.96
N THR A 133 -7.33 12.64 -10.60
CA THR A 133 -6.97 13.73 -11.51
C THR A 133 -5.48 14.02 -11.40
N TYR A 134 -4.75 13.91 -12.51
CA TYR A 134 -3.31 14.13 -12.51
C TYR A 134 -2.97 15.57 -12.12
N PRO A 135 -2.22 15.80 -11.02
CA PRO A 135 -2.02 17.13 -10.44
C PRO A 135 -1.36 18.10 -11.41
N LEU A 136 -1.82 19.37 -11.43
CA LEU A 136 -1.30 20.40 -12.33
C LEU A 136 0.22 20.60 -12.16
N ALA A 137 0.73 20.57 -10.93
CA ALA A 137 2.17 20.69 -10.66
C ALA A 137 2.96 19.54 -11.34
N MET A 138 2.45 18.32 -11.32
CA MET A 138 3.07 17.19 -12.01
C MET A 138 2.96 17.31 -13.53
N ARG A 139 1.86 17.86 -14.06
CA ARG A 139 1.73 18.15 -15.49
C ARG A 139 2.77 19.16 -15.98
N LEU A 140 3.02 20.22 -15.20
CA LEU A 140 4.01 21.24 -15.53
C LEU A 140 5.46 20.71 -15.47
N THR A 141 5.72 19.77 -14.57
CA THR A 141 7.05 19.15 -14.39
C THR A 141 7.23 17.88 -15.24
N GLN A 142 6.23 17.43 -15.96
CA GLN A 142 6.23 16.19 -16.74
C GLN A 142 7.44 16.04 -17.69
N PRO A 143 7.84 17.04 -18.52
CA PRO A 143 9.00 16.88 -19.40
C PRO A 143 10.30 16.66 -18.62
N TYR A 144 10.46 17.36 -17.49
CA TYR A 144 11.59 17.18 -16.57
C TYR A 144 11.61 15.78 -15.98
N LEU A 145 10.47 15.31 -15.44
CA LEU A 145 10.33 13.98 -14.85
C LEU A 145 10.61 12.90 -15.89
N ARG A 146 10.02 12.97 -17.07
CA ARG A 146 10.30 12.00 -18.18
C ARG A 146 11.78 11.91 -18.50
N SER A 147 12.47 13.05 -18.58
CA SER A 147 13.92 13.08 -18.83
C SER A 147 14.71 12.41 -17.70
N ARG A 148 14.29 12.55 -16.45
CA ARG A 148 14.99 11.95 -15.29
C ARG A 148 14.68 10.48 -15.13
N LEU A 149 13.41 10.12 -15.24
CA LEU A 149 12.94 8.74 -15.11
C LEU A 149 13.38 7.83 -16.26
N SER A 150 13.89 8.39 -17.39
CA SER A 150 14.46 7.59 -18.47
C SER A 150 15.70 6.77 -18.08
N GLY A 151 16.28 7.02 -16.90
CA GLY A 151 17.35 6.18 -16.32
C GLY A 151 16.87 4.93 -15.60
N ILE A 152 15.54 4.73 -15.48
CA ILE A 152 14.93 3.52 -14.89
C ILE A 152 14.92 2.42 -15.95
N SER A 153 15.49 1.25 -15.62
CA SER A 153 15.52 0.08 -16.51
C SER A 153 14.15 -0.59 -16.54
N GLN A 154 13.56 -0.84 -15.38
CA GLN A 154 12.29 -1.54 -15.21
C GLN A 154 11.40 -0.77 -14.24
N ALA A 155 10.10 -0.68 -14.52
CA ALA A 155 9.10 -0.06 -13.65
C ALA A 155 8.08 -1.09 -13.15
N ILE A 156 7.76 -1.01 -11.87
CA ILE A 156 6.71 -1.78 -11.21
C ILE A 156 5.62 -0.79 -10.80
N CYS A 157 4.37 -1.09 -11.11
CA CYS A 157 3.21 -0.37 -10.62
C CYS A 157 2.37 -1.30 -9.75
N VAL A 158 1.96 -0.86 -8.56
CA VAL A 158 1.25 -1.74 -7.63
C VAL A 158 -0.19 -2.04 -8.05
N SER A 159 -0.70 -1.34 -9.04
CA SER A 159 -2.07 -1.51 -9.57
C SER A 159 -2.20 -0.93 -10.98
N ARG A 160 -3.34 -1.19 -11.64
CA ARG A 160 -3.72 -0.52 -12.90
C ARG A 160 -3.82 0.98 -12.73
N SER A 161 -4.40 1.47 -11.63
CA SER A 161 -4.54 2.89 -11.33
C SER A 161 -3.16 3.56 -11.13
N ALA A 162 -2.23 2.90 -10.43
CA ALA A 162 -0.86 3.37 -10.30
C ALA A 162 -0.13 3.37 -11.66
N MET A 163 -0.36 2.35 -12.51
CA MET A 163 0.21 2.31 -13.87
C MET A 163 -0.30 3.46 -14.73
N GLN A 164 -1.60 3.74 -14.74
CA GLN A 164 -2.17 4.87 -15.47
C GLN A 164 -1.54 6.21 -15.04
N THR A 165 -1.34 6.39 -13.74
CA THR A 165 -0.65 7.57 -13.20
C THR A 165 0.82 7.63 -13.66
N ALA A 166 1.56 6.54 -13.54
CA ALA A 166 2.98 6.47 -13.88
C ALA A 166 3.25 6.66 -15.40
N GLN A 167 2.34 6.22 -16.27
CA GLN A 167 2.43 6.38 -17.73
C GLN A 167 2.52 7.86 -18.18
N HIS A 168 2.01 8.80 -17.40
CA HIS A 168 2.19 10.23 -17.70
C HIS A 168 3.65 10.67 -17.66
N ILE A 169 4.50 10.02 -16.87
CA ILE A 169 5.89 10.42 -16.61
C ILE A 169 6.93 9.40 -17.08
N LEU A 170 6.54 8.16 -17.31
CA LEU A 170 7.42 7.14 -17.89
C LEU A 170 7.56 7.32 -19.41
N THR A 171 8.62 6.76 -19.97
CA THR A 171 8.85 6.72 -21.41
C THR A 171 8.38 5.38 -21.97
N GLU A 172 8.03 5.33 -23.25
CA GLU A 172 7.64 4.09 -23.95
C GLU A 172 8.75 3.01 -23.95
N ARG A 173 9.98 3.41 -23.62
CA ARG A 173 11.14 2.50 -23.53
C ARG A 173 11.26 1.82 -22.19
N THR A 174 10.54 2.31 -21.17
CA THR A 174 10.57 1.73 -19.83
C THR A 174 9.62 0.55 -19.80
N ASN A 175 10.16 -0.66 -19.62
CA ASN A 175 9.32 -1.84 -19.43
C ASN A 175 8.59 -1.70 -18.09
N THR A 176 7.24 -1.80 -18.13
CA THR A 176 6.39 -1.56 -16.97
C THR A 176 5.52 -2.78 -16.71
N GLN A 177 5.53 -3.26 -15.46
CA GLN A 177 4.76 -4.42 -15.03
C GLN A 177 3.86 -4.05 -13.85
N ILE A 178 2.71 -4.71 -13.73
CA ILE A 178 1.86 -4.61 -12.54
C ILE A 178 2.26 -5.74 -11.61
N ILE A 179 2.80 -5.38 -10.43
CA ILE A 179 3.09 -6.31 -9.35
C ILE A 179 2.44 -5.72 -8.09
N PRO A 180 1.47 -6.43 -7.48
CA PRO A 180 0.69 -5.90 -6.37
C PRO A 180 1.54 -5.70 -5.10
N ASN A 181 0.99 -5.00 -4.11
CA ASN A 181 1.58 -5.00 -2.78
C ASN A 181 1.45 -6.39 -2.16
N GLY A 182 2.52 -6.85 -1.50
CA GLY A 182 2.50 -8.11 -0.77
C GLY A 182 1.88 -7.98 0.62
N ILE A 183 1.31 -9.08 1.09
CA ILE A 183 0.86 -9.29 2.47
C ILE A 183 1.44 -10.61 2.98
N ASP A 184 1.50 -10.78 4.30
CA ASP A 184 1.72 -12.09 4.92
C ASP A 184 0.37 -12.80 5.06
N ALA A 185 -0.05 -13.53 4.00
CA ALA A 185 -1.35 -14.18 3.97
C ALA A 185 -1.48 -15.25 5.06
N GLY A 186 -0.40 -15.94 5.38
CA GLY A 186 -0.36 -16.93 6.46
C GLY A 186 -0.63 -16.29 7.82
N PHE A 187 0.02 -15.17 8.11
CA PHE A 187 -0.18 -14.42 9.36
C PHE A 187 -1.65 -14.01 9.57
N PHE A 188 -2.29 -13.47 8.53
CA PHE A 188 -3.70 -13.09 8.61
C PHE A 188 -4.63 -14.31 8.70
N ARG A 189 -4.36 -15.38 7.95
CA ARG A 189 -5.18 -16.59 7.92
C ARG A 189 -5.18 -17.34 9.25
N ASP A 190 -4.03 -17.43 9.91
CA ASP A 190 -3.81 -18.32 11.05
C ASP A 190 -4.11 -17.62 12.41
N ALA A 191 -4.51 -16.35 12.39
CA ALA A 191 -4.86 -15.61 13.58
C ALA A 191 -6.18 -16.08 14.22
N ALA A 192 -6.28 -15.91 15.52
CA ALA A 192 -7.50 -16.24 16.27
C ALA A 192 -8.37 -15.00 16.51
N PRO A 193 -9.70 -15.12 16.44
CA PRO A 193 -10.60 -14.02 16.80
C PRO A 193 -10.53 -13.69 18.29
N LYS A 194 -10.82 -12.45 18.67
CA LYS A 194 -11.01 -12.06 20.07
C LYS A 194 -12.48 -12.21 20.46
N PRO A 195 -12.82 -13.03 21.50
CA PRO A 195 -14.21 -13.28 21.87
C PRO A 195 -15.02 -12.00 22.17
N ALA A 196 -14.39 -10.98 22.74
CA ALA A 196 -15.05 -9.70 23.04
C ALA A 196 -15.48 -8.93 21.78
N TRP A 197 -14.82 -9.18 20.63
CA TRP A 197 -15.08 -8.54 19.36
C TRP A 197 -16.00 -9.34 18.44
N GLN A 198 -16.15 -10.64 18.70
CA GLN A 198 -16.96 -11.52 17.85
C GLN A 198 -18.43 -11.16 17.83
N GLY A 199 -19.02 -11.16 16.65
CA GLY A 199 -20.47 -11.15 16.47
C GLY A 199 -21.10 -12.48 16.90
N ARG A 200 -22.40 -12.43 17.17
CA ARG A 200 -23.23 -13.60 17.48
C ARG A 200 -24.56 -13.50 16.72
N SER A 201 -25.31 -14.59 16.70
CA SER A 201 -26.64 -14.58 16.09
C SER A 201 -27.49 -13.45 16.65
N GLY A 202 -28.09 -12.64 15.79
CA GLY A 202 -28.85 -11.44 16.13
C GLY A 202 -28.06 -10.22 16.62
N ALA A 203 -26.72 -10.35 16.75
CA ALA A 203 -25.81 -9.27 17.11
C ALA A 203 -24.50 -9.34 16.31
N PRO A 204 -24.55 -9.11 14.98
CA PRO A 204 -23.37 -9.12 14.13
C PRO A 204 -22.40 -8.00 14.50
N THR A 205 -21.10 -8.23 14.33
CA THR A 205 -20.08 -7.20 14.44
C THR A 205 -19.63 -6.75 13.05
N ILE A 206 -19.82 -5.46 12.76
CA ILE A 206 -19.45 -4.80 11.50
C ILE A 206 -18.18 -3.99 11.77
N GLY A 207 -17.13 -4.21 11.01
CA GLY A 207 -15.84 -3.58 11.25
C GLY A 207 -15.51 -2.44 10.30
N PHE A 208 -14.79 -1.45 10.80
CA PHE A 208 -14.14 -0.40 10.05
C PHE A 208 -12.68 -0.26 10.48
N LEU A 209 -11.75 -0.14 9.53
CA LEU A 209 -10.34 0.10 9.82
C LEU A 209 -9.82 1.27 8.98
N GLY A 210 -9.43 2.35 9.64
CA GLY A 210 -8.89 3.52 8.95
C GLY A 210 -8.81 4.77 9.82
N ARG A 211 -8.21 5.84 9.28
CA ARG A 211 -8.15 7.14 9.95
C ARG A 211 -9.49 7.85 9.79
N MET A 212 -10.35 7.78 10.81
CA MET A 212 -11.73 8.26 10.77
C MET A 212 -11.86 9.77 10.50
N LYS A 213 -10.82 10.56 10.81
CA LYS A 213 -10.76 12.00 10.51
C LYS A 213 -10.47 12.33 9.03
N GLU A 214 -10.03 11.36 8.22
CA GLU A 214 -9.78 11.56 6.80
C GLU A 214 -11.03 11.24 5.99
N ASP A 215 -11.65 12.24 5.38
CA ASP A 215 -12.92 12.10 4.63
C ASP A 215 -12.84 11.00 3.56
N ARG A 216 -11.70 10.89 2.88
CA ARG A 216 -11.47 9.85 1.87
C ARG A 216 -11.51 8.42 2.41
N LYS A 217 -11.36 8.20 3.72
CA LYS A 217 -11.48 6.88 4.36
C LYS A 217 -12.95 6.48 4.59
N GLY A 218 -13.89 7.42 4.39
CA GLY A 218 -15.30 7.15 4.26
C GLY A 218 -16.02 6.78 5.55
N PHE A 219 -15.43 7.03 6.72
CA PHE A 219 -16.13 6.73 7.99
C PHE A 219 -17.53 7.37 8.05
N ARG A 220 -17.70 8.57 7.50
CA ARG A 220 -18.99 9.27 7.42
C ARG A 220 -20.04 8.45 6.65
N ILE A 221 -19.67 7.71 5.61
CA ILE A 221 -20.57 6.86 4.84
C ILE A 221 -21.12 5.73 5.74
N LEU A 222 -20.23 5.04 6.47
CA LEU A 222 -20.62 4.01 7.42
C LEU A 222 -21.50 4.59 8.56
N ALA A 223 -21.13 5.75 9.10
CA ALA A 223 -21.89 6.42 10.15
C ALA A 223 -23.31 6.77 9.68
N GLN A 224 -23.47 7.24 8.45
CA GLN A 224 -24.79 7.55 7.85
C GLN A 224 -25.58 6.27 7.48
N ALA A 225 -24.91 5.15 7.20
CA ALA A 225 -25.54 3.85 6.97
C ALA A 225 -26.03 3.18 8.25
N ALA A 226 -25.40 3.50 9.40
CA ALA A 226 -25.63 2.83 10.67
C ALA A 226 -27.08 2.88 11.18
N PRO A 227 -27.84 3.99 11.11
CA PRO A 227 -29.25 4.01 11.52
C PRO A 227 -30.08 2.95 10.77
N THR A 228 -29.98 2.91 9.44
CA THR A 228 -30.72 1.94 8.62
C THR A 228 -30.34 0.49 8.96
N ILE A 229 -29.07 0.23 9.26
CA ILE A 229 -28.61 -1.09 9.68
C ILE A 229 -29.19 -1.46 11.05
N LEU A 230 -29.23 -0.54 12.01
CA LEU A 230 -29.74 -0.76 13.36
C LEU A 230 -31.28 -0.88 13.40
N ASP A 231 -31.98 -0.17 12.53
CA ASP A 231 -33.44 -0.33 12.38
C ASP A 231 -33.81 -1.76 11.97
N ALA A 232 -33.02 -2.34 11.06
CA ALA A 232 -33.22 -3.71 10.59
C ALA A 232 -32.65 -4.78 11.55
N VAL A 233 -31.53 -4.49 12.20
CA VAL A 233 -30.81 -5.40 13.13
C VAL A 233 -30.39 -4.64 14.40
N PRO A 234 -31.29 -4.45 15.36
CA PRO A 234 -31.03 -3.64 16.57
C PRO A 234 -29.84 -4.14 17.42
N GLY A 235 -29.47 -5.39 17.29
CA GLY A 235 -28.33 -5.98 18.01
C GLY A 235 -26.97 -5.76 17.29
N ALA A 236 -26.94 -5.14 16.11
CA ALA A 236 -25.68 -4.91 15.39
C ALA A 236 -24.73 -4.01 16.18
N ARG A 237 -23.43 -4.30 16.08
CA ARG A 237 -22.35 -3.53 16.70
C ARG A 237 -21.33 -3.11 15.66
N PHE A 238 -20.78 -1.92 15.82
CA PHE A 238 -19.71 -1.41 14.97
C PHE A 238 -18.39 -1.40 15.74
N LEU A 239 -17.38 -2.05 15.19
CA LEU A 239 -16.04 -2.10 15.75
C LEU A 239 -15.11 -1.26 14.88
N CYS A 240 -14.62 -0.14 15.40
CA CYS A 240 -13.88 0.86 14.63
C CYS A 240 -12.44 0.97 15.13
N ALA A 241 -11.47 0.67 14.25
CA ALA A 241 -10.05 0.77 14.56
C ALA A 241 -9.39 1.88 13.72
N GLY A 242 -8.43 2.57 14.34
CA GLY A 242 -7.67 3.66 13.73
C GLY A 242 -7.75 4.98 14.48
N ASP A 243 -7.09 6.01 13.94
CA ASP A 243 -7.07 7.34 14.54
C ASP A 243 -8.32 8.15 14.20
N GLY A 244 -8.65 9.14 15.07
CA GLY A 244 -9.70 10.11 14.81
C GLY A 244 -11.01 9.81 15.56
N GLU A 245 -10.93 9.14 16.73
CA GLU A 245 -12.11 8.83 17.55
C GLU A 245 -12.92 10.07 17.92
N ALA A 246 -12.27 11.18 18.28
CA ALA A 246 -12.98 12.41 18.67
C ALA A 246 -13.83 12.99 17.53
N GLU A 247 -13.31 12.95 16.31
CA GLU A 247 -14.03 13.36 15.11
C GLU A 247 -15.17 12.39 14.78
N ALA A 248 -14.89 11.09 14.89
CA ALA A 248 -15.88 10.04 14.65
C ALA A 248 -17.08 10.13 15.62
N ARG A 249 -16.82 10.36 16.92
CA ARG A 249 -17.88 10.57 17.92
C ARG A 249 -18.76 11.76 17.58
N ARG A 250 -18.16 12.89 17.20
CA ARG A 250 -18.94 14.08 16.77
C ARG A 250 -19.79 13.78 15.54
N MET A 251 -19.27 13.07 14.55
CA MET A 251 -20.03 12.68 13.36
C MET A 251 -21.24 11.81 13.72
N LEU A 252 -21.08 10.87 14.65
CA LEU A 252 -22.16 10.01 15.10
C LEU A 252 -23.22 10.80 15.90
N GLU A 253 -22.80 11.70 16.80
CA GLU A 253 -23.67 12.57 17.57
C GLU A 253 -24.50 13.52 16.70
N GLU A 254 -23.90 14.03 15.59
CA GLU A 254 -24.58 14.86 14.60
C GLU A 254 -25.66 14.09 13.83
N ILE A 255 -25.48 12.78 13.61
CA ILE A 255 -26.44 11.92 12.90
C ILE A 255 -27.54 11.44 13.86
N ASP A 256 -27.14 10.75 14.93
CA ASP A 256 -27.98 10.26 16.01
C ASP A 256 -27.09 9.92 17.23
N PRO A 257 -27.24 10.62 18.38
CA PRO A 257 -26.48 10.32 19.60
C PRO A 257 -26.62 8.89 20.11
N GLY A 258 -27.73 8.20 19.79
CA GLY A 258 -27.94 6.80 20.13
C GLY A 258 -26.97 5.83 19.53
N LEU A 259 -26.37 6.19 18.37
CA LEU A 259 -25.38 5.37 17.68
C LEU A 259 -24.13 5.07 18.51
N LEU A 260 -23.74 5.98 19.42
CA LEU A 260 -22.56 5.80 20.28
C LEU A 260 -22.63 4.53 21.14
N SER A 261 -23.82 4.09 21.51
CA SER A 261 -24.03 2.87 22.31
C SER A 261 -23.73 1.58 21.50
N HIS A 262 -23.73 1.66 20.18
CA HIS A 262 -23.48 0.54 19.26
C HIS A 262 -22.06 0.53 18.70
N VAL A 263 -21.23 1.55 18.97
CA VAL A 263 -19.87 1.69 18.41
C VAL A 263 -18.82 1.46 19.50
N THR A 264 -17.87 0.60 19.21
CA THR A 264 -16.65 0.41 20.02
C THR A 264 -15.45 0.94 19.25
N PHE A 265 -14.76 1.91 19.82
CA PHE A 265 -13.52 2.45 19.27
C PHE A 265 -12.32 1.72 19.88
N LEU A 266 -11.44 1.20 19.04
CA LEU A 266 -10.23 0.47 19.46
C LEU A 266 -8.98 1.35 19.44
N GLY A 267 -9.05 2.56 18.87
CA GLY A 267 -7.87 3.35 18.59
C GLY A 267 -6.93 2.66 17.58
N ARG A 268 -5.65 2.97 17.67
CA ARG A 268 -4.64 2.24 16.89
C ARG A 268 -4.44 0.85 17.44
N ILE A 269 -4.50 -0.15 16.58
CA ILE A 269 -4.29 -1.55 16.93
C ILE A 269 -2.94 -2.04 16.37
N SER A 270 -2.36 -3.05 17.02
CA SER A 270 -1.15 -3.75 16.54
C SER A 270 -1.46 -4.59 15.29
N ASP A 271 -0.43 -5.12 14.63
CA ASP A 271 -0.63 -6.04 13.50
C ASP A 271 -1.31 -7.33 13.96
N ASP A 272 -0.95 -7.88 15.13
CA ASP A 272 -1.63 -9.05 15.73
C ASP A 272 -3.10 -8.75 16.02
N ASP A 273 -3.40 -7.58 16.57
CA ASP A 273 -4.76 -7.16 16.82
C ASP A 273 -5.54 -6.90 15.54
N LYS A 274 -4.87 -6.48 14.46
CA LYS A 274 -5.48 -6.28 13.15
C LYS A 274 -5.93 -7.62 12.53
N ALA A 275 -5.10 -8.64 12.61
CA ALA A 275 -5.48 -9.98 12.15
C ALA A 275 -6.65 -10.54 12.97
N ALA A 276 -6.58 -10.45 14.31
CA ALA A 276 -7.68 -10.85 15.20
C ALA A 276 -8.96 -10.03 14.99
N PHE A 277 -8.83 -8.74 14.64
CA PHE A 277 -9.94 -7.86 14.29
C PHE A 277 -10.72 -8.42 13.09
N TYR A 278 -10.06 -8.68 11.96
CA TYR A 278 -10.74 -9.24 10.80
C TYR A 278 -11.41 -10.58 11.08
N HIS A 279 -10.78 -11.48 11.82
CA HIS A 279 -11.37 -12.76 12.23
C HIS A 279 -12.58 -12.63 13.15
N SER A 280 -12.74 -11.51 13.85
CA SER A 280 -13.84 -11.29 14.78
C SER A 280 -15.08 -10.70 14.13
N LEU A 281 -15.00 -10.24 12.88
CA LEU A 281 -16.06 -9.53 12.21
C LEU A 281 -17.05 -10.49 11.50
N THR A 282 -18.31 -10.11 11.50
CA THR A 282 -19.31 -10.69 10.61
C THR A 282 -19.17 -10.14 9.18
N ALA A 283 -18.82 -8.85 9.06
CA ALA A 283 -18.49 -8.18 7.82
C ALA A 283 -17.52 -7.02 8.07
N TYR A 284 -16.54 -6.86 7.18
CA TYR A 284 -15.66 -5.69 7.13
C TYR A 284 -16.20 -4.70 6.10
N VAL A 285 -16.32 -3.42 6.47
CA VAL A 285 -16.77 -2.35 5.59
C VAL A 285 -15.59 -1.44 5.23
N ALA A 286 -15.31 -1.33 3.93
CA ALA A 286 -14.27 -0.49 3.36
C ALA A 286 -14.91 0.65 2.53
N PRO A 287 -15.39 1.74 3.17
CA PRO A 287 -16.21 2.76 2.54
C PRO A 287 -15.41 3.94 1.97
N GLN A 288 -14.15 3.71 1.57
CA GLN A 288 -13.28 4.74 1.04
C GLN A 288 -13.95 5.44 -0.16
N THR A 289 -13.78 6.77 -0.24
CA THR A 289 -14.41 7.59 -1.30
C THR A 289 -13.44 7.99 -2.42
N GLY A 290 -12.15 7.71 -2.28
CA GLY A 290 -11.11 8.01 -3.28
C GLY A 290 -9.70 7.92 -2.73
N GLY A 291 -8.71 8.18 -3.60
CA GLY A 291 -7.28 8.20 -3.23
C GLY A 291 -6.74 6.85 -2.76
N GLU A 292 -7.35 5.74 -3.18
CA GLU A 292 -6.90 4.38 -2.91
C GLU A 292 -6.24 3.81 -4.17
N SER A 293 -4.96 3.46 -4.06
CA SER A 293 -4.21 2.98 -5.22
C SER A 293 -4.24 1.46 -5.39
N PHE A 294 -4.40 0.72 -4.30
CA PHE A 294 -4.39 -0.75 -4.34
C PHE A 294 -5.51 -1.36 -3.49
N GLY A 295 -5.61 -0.98 -2.22
CA GLY A 295 -6.61 -1.55 -1.31
C GLY A 295 -6.06 -2.69 -0.44
N ILE A 296 -4.90 -2.49 0.18
CA ILE A 296 -4.24 -3.49 1.04
C ILE A 296 -5.16 -3.99 2.17
N VAL A 297 -6.05 -3.14 2.68
CA VAL A 297 -7.01 -3.53 3.72
C VAL A 297 -8.00 -4.60 3.24
N LEU A 298 -8.30 -4.66 1.94
CA LEU A 298 -9.13 -5.73 1.37
C LEU A 298 -8.34 -7.04 1.30
N THR A 299 -7.08 -6.99 0.86
CA THR A 299 -6.26 -8.21 0.77
C THR A 299 -5.97 -8.81 2.14
N GLU A 300 -5.74 -7.97 3.17
CA GLU A 300 -5.62 -8.40 4.56
C GLU A 300 -6.92 -9.06 5.08
N ALA A 301 -8.08 -8.42 4.83
CA ALA A 301 -9.39 -8.97 5.21
C ALA A 301 -9.70 -10.28 4.47
N MET A 302 -9.37 -10.36 3.19
CA MET A 302 -9.49 -11.59 2.39
C MET A 302 -8.63 -12.72 2.96
N ALA A 303 -7.38 -12.45 3.30
CA ALA A 303 -6.48 -13.45 3.88
C ALA A 303 -7.02 -13.98 5.21
N ALA A 304 -7.59 -13.11 6.05
CA ALA A 304 -8.27 -13.51 7.28
C ALA A 304 -9.62 -14.23 7.05
N GLY A 305 -10.09 -14.33 5.81
CA GLY A 305 -11.40 -14.90 5.49
C GLY A 305 -12.58 -14.03 5.95
N CYS A 306 -12.37 -12.73 6.15
CA CYS A 306 -13.44 -11.81 6.54
C CYS A 306 -14.29 -11.43 5.32
N PRO A 307 -15.63 -11.60 5.35
CA PRO A 307 -16.50 -11.12 4.29
C PRO A 307 -16.45 -9.58 4.19
N ILE A 308 -16.36 -9.06 2.96
CA ILE A 308 -16.09 -7.66 2.70
C ILE A 308 -17.27 -6.99 2.01
N VAL A 309 -17.62 -5.78 2.48
CA VAL A 309 -18.43 -4.78 1.77
C VAL A 309 -17.53 -3.58 1.47
N ALA A 310 -17.36 -3.21 0.21
CA ALA A 310 -16.46 -2.12 -0.19
C ALA A 310 -17.14 -1.16 -1.17
N SER A 311 -16.72 0.10 -1.18
CA SER A 311 -17.11 1.02 -2.24
C SER A 311 -16.58 0.55 -3.61
N ASP A 312 -17.24 0.92 -4.70
CA ASP A 312 -16.90 0.48 -6.05
C ASP A 312 -15.75 1.28 -6.70
N LEU A 313 -14.75 1.65 -5.90
CA LEU A 313 -13.51 2.23 -6.41
C LEU A 313 -12.79 1.26 -7.35
N GLN A 314 -12.11 1.78 -8.39
CA GLN A 314 -11.39 0.95 -9.33
C GLN A 314 -10.37 0.01 -8.65
N ALA A 315 -9.63 0.50 -7.66
CA ALA A 315 -8.69 -0.32 -6.89
C ALA A 315 -9.38 -1.50 -6.17
N PHE A 316 -10.58 -1.27 -5.63
CA PHE A 316 -11.35 -2.31 -4.95
C PHE A 316 -12.02 -3.28 -5.93
N ARG A 317 -12.46 -2.81 -7.10
CA ARG A 317 -12.90 -3.66 -8.20
C ARG A 317 -11.79 -4.61 -8.66
N ASP A 318 -10.58 -4.07 -8.86
CA ASP A 318 -9.43 -4.87 -9.30
C ASP A 318 -9.05 -5.95 -8.28
N VAL A 319 -8.99 -5.61 -6.98
CA VAL A 319 -8.67 -6.56 -5.91
C VAL A 319 -9.76 -7.61 -5.73
N SER A 320 -11.03 -7.19 -5.79
CA SER A 320 -12.19 -8.08 -5.59
C SER A 320 -12.62 -8.82 -6.84
N GLU A 321 -11.91 -8.70 -7.96
CA GLU A 321 -12.30 -9.26 -9.27
C GLU A 321 -13.74 -8.87 -9.63
N GLU A 322 -13.97 -7.55 -9.74
CA GLU A 322 -15.28 -6.95 -10.06
C GLU A 322 -16.40 -7.37 -9.09
N GLY A 323 -16.07 -7.52 -7.79
CA GLY A 323 -17.05 -7.86 -6.76
C GLY A 323 -17.32 -9.36 -6.59
N THR A 324 -16.57 -10.25 -7.26
CA THR A 324 -16.72 -11.71 -7.07
C THR A 324 -16.15 -12.19 -5.73
N ARG A 325 -15.22 -11.42 -5.13
CA ARG A 325 -14.56 -11.72 -3.84
C ARG A 325 -14.97 -10.77 -2.70
N ALA A 326 -15.81 -9.79 -3.00
CA ALA A 326 -16.39 -8.86 -2.04
C ALA A 326 -17.77 -8.41 -2.54
N ARG A 327 -18.58 -7.79 -1.70
CA ARG A 327 -19.78 -7.06 -2.14
C ARG A 327 -19.41 -5.60 -2.36
N LEU A 328 -19.75 -5.06 -3.52
CA LEU A 328 -19.49 -3.66 -3.85
C LEU A 328 -20.77 -2.84 -3.74
N PHE A 329 -20.65 -1.63 -3.20
CA PHE A 329 -21.72 -0.64 -3.17
C PHE A 329 -21.28 0.65 -3.88
N THR A 330 -22.25 1.43 -4.33
CA THR A 330 -22.03 2.71 -5.04
C THR A 330 -21.22 3.67 -4.19
N ASN A 331 -20.07 4.13 -4.68
CA ASN A 331 -19.17 5.02 -3.96
C ASN A 331 -19.89 6.29 -3.48
N GLY A 332 -19.75 6.58 -2.19
CA GLY A 332 -20.36 7.75 -1.57
C GLY A 332 -21.85 7.62 -1.22
N ASP A 333 -22.48 6.47 -1.46
CA ASP A 333 -23.90 6.25 -1.16
C ASP A 333 -24.07 5.45 0.16
N PRO A 334 -24.48 6.10 1.27
CA PRO A 334 -24.69 5.41 2.56
C PRO A 334 -25.90 4.47 2.55
N MET A 335 -26.92 4.73 1.71
CA MET A 335 -28.10 3.85 1.65
C MET A 335 -27.76 2.56 0.92
N ASP A 336 -27.00 2.64 -0.16
CA ASP A 336 -26.51 1.46 -0.86
C ASP A 336 -25.49 0.67 0.00
N CYS A 337 -24.66 1.36 0.79
CA CYS A 337 -23.79 0.74 1.79
C CYS A 337 -24.62 -0.05 2.82
N ALA A 338 -25.65 0.56 3.40
CA ALA A 338 -26.51 -0.09 4.39
C ALA A 338 -27.21 -1.34 3.80
N ARG A 339 -27.80 -1.20 2.60
CA ARG A 339 -28.45 -2.30 1.89
C ARG A 339 -27.48 -3.46 1.66
N THR A 340 -26.30 -3.18 1.16
CA THR A 340 -25.28 -4.20 0.84
C THR A 340 -24.77 -4.90 2.10
N VAL A 341 -24.59 -4.16 3.21
CA VAL A 341 -24.24 -4.74 4.53
C VAL A 341 -25.35 -5.67 5.00
N LEU A 342 -26.62 -5.22 4.99
CA LEU A 342 -27.77 -6.01 5.43
C LEU A 342 -27.94 -7.30 4.62
N GLU A 343 -27.79 -7.22 3.29
CA GLU A 343 -27.84 -8.40 2.42
C GLU A 343 -26.73 -9.40 2.80
N LEU A 344 -25.50 -8.92 3.03
CA LEU A 344 -24.38 -9.80 3.36
C LEU A 344 -24.54 -10.44 4.74
N ILE A 345 -24.86 -9.67 5.80
CA ILE A 345 -25.00 -10.23 7.14
C ILE A 345 -26.20 -11.18 7.29
N GLY A 346 -27.21 -11.04 6.41
CA GLY A 346 -28.39 -11.94 6.35
C GLY A 346 -28.16 -13.26 5.62
N GLN A 347 -27.03 -13.45 4.94
CA GLN A 347 -26.79 -14.61 4.04
C GLN A 347 -25.54 -15.41 4.45
N ASP A 348 -25.73 -16.41 5.33
CA ASP A 348 -24.62 -17.24 5.85
C ASP A 348 -23.82 -17.96 4.74
N ASP A 349 -24.52 -18.49 3.74
CA ASP A 349 -23.87 -19.20 2.63
C ASP A 349 -22.98 -18.24 1.81
N THR A 350 -23.51 -17.07 1.48
CA THR A 350 -22.76 -16.04 0.78
C THR A 350 -21.51 -15.62 1.55
N ARG A 351 -21.63 -15.45 2.89
CA ARG A 351 -20.46 -15.10 3.71
C ARG A 351 -19.42 -16.22 3.68
N ARG A 352 -19.82 -17.48 3.79
CA ARG A 352 -18.89 -18.62 3.68
C ARG A 352 -18.19 -18.69 2.33
N ASP A 353 -18.94 -18.47 1.25
CA ASP A 353 -18.35 -18.45 -0.10
C ASP A 353 -17.36 -17.29 -0.27
N LEU A 354 -17.71 -16.08 0.13
CA LEU A 354 -16.81 -14.93 0.05
C LEU A 354 -15.57 -15.10 0.93
N SER A 355 -15.70 -15.70 2.11
CA SER A 355 -14.56 -16.03 2.97
C SER A 355 -13.58 -16.96 2.25
N ARG A 356 -14.06 -18.09 1.71
CA ARG A 356 -13.25 -19.06 0.98
C ARG A 356 -12.61 -18.43 -0.27
N LEU A 357 -13.42 -17.79 -1.11
CA LEU A 357 -12.97 -17.15 -2.34
C LEU A 357 -11.98 -16.00 -2.08
N GLY A 358 -12.18 -15.27 -0.99
CA GLY A 358 -11.25 -14.21 -0.53
C GLY A 358 -9.90 -14.80 -0.13
N GLN A 359 -9.88 -15.86 0.66
CA GLN A 359 -8.64 -16.53 1.07
C GLN A 359 -7.87 -17.11 -0.13
N GLU A 360 -8.57 -17.71 -1.11
CA GLU A 360 -7.95 -18.16 -2.36
C GLU A 360 -7.29 -17.01 -3.10
N ARG A 361 -7.98 -15.88 -3.23
CA ARG A 361 -7.46 -14.67 -3.90
C ARG A 361 -6.28 -14.04 -3.15
N ALA A 362 -6.28 -14.07 -1.82
CA ALA A 362 -5.22 -13.51 -1.00
C ALA A 362 -3.85 -14.16 -1.24
N LEU A 363 -3.81 -15.41 -1.72
CA LEU A 363 -2.57 -16.11 -2.07
C LEU A 363 -1.83 -15.43 -3.24
N ASP A 364 -2.54 -14.78 -4.15
CA ASP A 364 -1.92 -14.03 -5.25
C ASP A 364 -1.17 -12.78 -4.74
N TYR A 365 -1.49 -12.34 -3.54
CA TYR A 365 -0.88 -11.21 -2.84
C TYR A 365 0.10 -11.62 -1.75
N ASP A 366 0.33 -12.93 -1.57
CA ASP A 366 1.31 -13.39 -0.58
C ASP A 366 2.73 -12.95 -0.96
N TRP A 367 3.51 -12.56 0.05
CA TRP A 367 4.89 -12.12 -0.15
C TRP A 367 5.76 -13.14 -0.87
N ASP A 368 5.51 -14.43 -0.72
CA ASP A 368 6.29 -15.44 -1.44
C ASP A 368 6.10 -15.31 -2.95
N HIS A 369 4.86 -15.10 -3.39
CA HIS A 369 4.55 -14.90 -4.80
C HIS A 369 4.98 -13.51 -5.31
N VAL A 370 4.66 -12.46 -4.56
CA VAL A 370 4.99 -11.07 -4.94
C VAL A 370 6.51 -10.84 -5.01
N ALA A 371 7.27 -11.35 -4.04
CA ALA A 371 8.72 -11.21 -4.05
C ALA A 371 9.37 -11.95 -5.22
N GLU A 372 8.85 -13.13 -5.62
CA GLU A 372 9.33 -13.86 -6.80
C GLU A 372 9.14 -13.03 -8.07
N GLN A 373 7.97 -12.41 -8.27
CA GLN A 373 7.72 -11.52 -9.41
C GLN A 373 8.69 -10.32 -9.43
N VAL A 374 8.98 -9.72 -8.27
CA VAL A 374 9.97 -8.61 -8.22
C VAL A 374 11.37 -9.11 -8.53
N LEU A 375 11.76 -10.32 -8.12
CA LEU A 375 13.05 -10.93 -8.46
C LEU A 375 13.16 -11.23 -9.96
N GLU A 376 12.07 -11.58 -10.64
CA GLU A 376 12.03 -11.69 -12.11
C GLU A 376 12.32 -10.35 -12.78
N VAL A 377 11.75 -9.25 -12.27
CA VAL A 377 12.06 -7.89 -12.75
C VAL A 377 13.53 -7.55 -12.53
N TYR A 378 14.13 -7.96 -11.40
CA TYR A 378 15.56 -7.78 -11.14
C TYR A 378 16.42 -8.56 -12.14
N ALA A 379 16.06 -9.81 -12.44
CA ALA A 379 16.75 -10.63 -13.43
C ALA A 379 16.69 -9.98 -14.83
N GLN A 380 15.54 -9.45 -15.24
CA GLN A 380 15.40 -8.72 -16.50
C GLN A 380 16.28 -7.46 -16.53
N ALA A 381 16.28 -6.65 -15.46
CA ALA A 381 17.09 -5.44 -15.36
C ALA A 381 18.60 -5.75 -15.44
N LEU A 382 19.06 -6.83 -14.82
CA LEU A 382 20.44 -7.30 -14.89
C LEU A 382 20.82 -7.79 -16.29
N ALA A 383 19.92 -8.49 -16.99
CA ALA A 383 20.16 -9.00 -18.34
C ALA A 383 20.29 -7.87 -19.38
N GLU A 384 19.54 -6.77 -19.23
CA GLU A 384 19.62 -5.60 -20.12
C GLU A 384 20.97 -4.85 -20.04
N GLU A 385 21.65 -4.88 -18.91
CA GLU A 385 22.96 -4.25 -18.71
C GLU A 385 24.13 -5.17 -19.05
N ALA A 386 23.91 -6.46 -19.28
CA ALA A 386 24.96 -7.40 -19.67
C ALA A 386 25.60 -7.00 -21.04
N PRO A 387 26.91 -7.27 -21.27
CA PRO A 387 27.56 -7.02 -22.56
C PRO A 387 26.83 -7.82 -23.66
N GLY A 388 26.07 -7.14 -24.51
CA GLY A 388 25.24 -7.73 -25.58
C GLY A 388 23.72 -7.52 -25.39
N GLY A 389 23.25 -7.06 -24.21
CA GLY A 389 21.87 -6.65 -23.98
C GLY A 389 21.47 -5.39 -24.76
N ARG A 390 20.18 -5.29 -25.17
CA ARG A 390 19.64 -4.17 -25.98
C ARG A 390 19.41 -2.89 -25.17
N GLY A 391 20.35 -2.45 -24.35
CA GLY A 391 20.13 -1.27 -23.52
C GLY A 391 21.40 -0.53 -23.12
N ARG A 392 22.19 -0.03 -24.08
CA ARG A 392 23.21 0.97 -23.74
C ARG A 392 22.52 2.29 -23.41
N ASN A 393 22.49 2.67 -22.14
CA ASN A 393 22.09 3.98 -21.66
C ASN A 393 22.88 5.07 -22.39
N PRO A 394 22.26 5.94 -23.21
CA PRO A 394 22.98 6.96 -23.99
C PRO A 394 23.73 7.99 -23.14
N LEU A 395 23.44 8.05 -21.82
CA LEU A 395 24.10 8.98 -20.89
C LEU A 395 25.53 8.57 -20.51
N LYS A 396 25.99 7.34 -20.77
CA LYS A 396 27.41 6.91 -20.52
C LYS A 396 28.41 7.39 -21.58
N LYS A 397 27.97 7.91 -22.73
CA LYS A 397 28.88 8.27 -23.85
C LYS A 397 29.45 9.70 -23.84
N HIS A 398 29.10 10.55 -22.89
CA HIS A 398 29.51 11.96 -22.91
C HIS A 398 30.45 12.42 -21.79
N PHE A 399 31.01 11.54 -20.97
CA PHE A 399 31.97 11.90 -19.92
C PHE A 399 33.26 11.07 -19.95
N GLY A 400 33.78 10.83 -21.12
CA GLY A 400 35.12 10.29 -21.30
C GLY A 400 35.92 11.20 -22.24
N LYS A 401 36.38 12.34 -21.74
CA LYS A 401 37.61 13.06 -22.08
C LYS A 401 37.89 14.10 -21.03
#